data_3bc593ab20f51cd4b00d8a99bc43f802
#
_entry.id   3bc593ab20f51cd4b00d8a99bc43f802
#
_cell.length_a   1.000
_cell.length_b   1.000
_cell.length_c   1.000
_cell.angle_alpha   90.00
_cell.angle_beta   90.00
_cell.angle_gamma   90.00
#
_symmetry.space_group_name_H-M   'P 1'
#
loop_
_entity.id
_entity.type
_entity.pdbx_description
1 polymer ?
#
loop_
_entity_poly.entity_id
_entity_poly.type
_entity_poly.pdbx_seq_one_letter_code
_entity_poly.pdbx_strand_id
1 'polypeptide(L)'
;NCYRPVADLVEMFLELSDELGMKFFFGTYDSWCHWHSDHPEKELELNLQVVEEAWLRYGHHKSFAGWYLSQEISRGRKSVATLYRELGRCCKEVSGGLPVLISPLIDGVKENRKQSVSLEDHQREWDEMFSLIRDGVDTVAFQDGHCEFHELSDYLAVNRQLAEKYGIECWSNCESFDRDMPIRFLPIKWEKMRFKLRAAEAAGVRKVITFEFSHFMS
;
A
#
# COMPACT_ATOMS: atom_id res chain seq x y z
N ASN A 1 17.72 14.40 17.55
CA ASN A 1 18.18 13.44 18.57
C ASN A 1 17.40 12.14 18.37
N CYS A 2 18.02 11.18 17.67
CA CYS A 2 17.46 9.83 17.61
C CYS A 2 17.95 9.06 18.82
N TYR A 3 17.04 8.55 19.63
CA TYR A 3 17.37 7.60 20.67
C TYR A 3 17.80 6.28 20.02
N ARG A 4 18.89 5.70 20.50
CA ARG A 4 19.28 4.37 20.04
C ARG A 4 18.20 3.37 20.49
N PRO A 5 17.61 2.58 19.59
CA PRO A 5 16.59 1.60 19.98
C PRO A 5 17.19 0.58 20.95
N VAL A 6 16.37 0.14 21.92
CA VAL A 6 16.79 -0.86 22.92
C VAL A 6 16.98 -2.23 22.29
N ALA A 7 16.23 -2.51 21.21
CA ALA A 7 16.33 -3.75 20.43
C ALA A 7 16.11 -3.45 18.94
N ASP A 8 16.60 -4.31 18.08
CA ASP A 8 16.28 -4.30 16.66
C ASP A 8 14.91 -4.93 16.45
N LEU A 9 13.88 -4.08 16.33
CA LEU A 9 12.51 -4.55 16.18
C LEU A 9 12.28 -5.24 14.84
N VAL A 10 12.99 -4.85 13.79
CA VAL A 10 12.86 -5.47 12.45
C VAL A 10 13.39 -6.90 12.51
N GLU A 11 14.58 -7.09 13.07
CA GLU A 11 15.14 -8.41 13.30
C GLU A 11 14.18 -9.31 14.07
N MET A 12 13.67 -8.82 15.20
CA MET A 12 12.74 -9.57 16.05
C MET A 12 11.47 -9.97 15.31
N PHE A 13 10.88 -9.08 14.49
CA PHE A 13 9.70 -9.42 13.69
C PHE A 13 10.00 -10.43 12.60
N LEU A 14 11.17 -10.36 11.98
CA LEU A 14 11.58 -11.29 10.94
C LEU A 14 11.89 -12.68 11.52
N GLU A 15 12.59 -12.76 12.65
CA GLU A 15 12.81 -14.02 13.39
C GLU A 15 11.48 -14.69 13.74
N LEU A 16 10.55 -13.93 14.34
CA LEU A 16 9.21 -14.44 14.67
C LEU A 16 8.43 -14.87 13.42
N SER A 17 8.55 -14.13 12.33
CA SER A 17 7.90 -14.46 11.06
C SER A 17 8.50 -15.73 10.44
N ASP A 18 9.81 -15.92 10.54
CA ASP A 18 10.49 -17.16 10.13
C ASP A 18 9.98 -18.38 10.92
N GLU A 19 9.85 -18.25 12.24
CA GLU A 19 9.33 -19.31 13.12
C GLU A 19 7.88 -19.67 12.81
N LEU A 20 7.04 -18.67 12.54
CA LEU A 20 5.61 -18.84 12.27
C LEU A 20 5.28 -19.13 10.81
N GLY A 21 6.26 -19.13 9.90
CA GLY A 21 6.06 -19.28 8.47
C GLY A 21 5.26 -18.13 7.84
N MET A 22 5.34 -16.92 8.42
CA MET A 22 4.68 -15.72 7.92
C MET A 22 5.53 -15.06 6.84
N LYS A 23 4.90 -14.23 6.00
CA LYS A 23 5.58 -13.39 5.02
C LYS A 23 5.64 -11.96 5.50
N PHE A 24 6.81 -11.37 5.46
CA PHE A 24 7.06 -10.00 5.85
C PHE A 24 7.39 -9.14 4.63
N PHE A 25 6.65 -8.05 4.45
CA PHE A 25 6.95 -7.03 3.46
C PHE A 25 7.59 -5.84 4.16
N PHE A 26 8.83 -5.54 3.81
CA PHE A 26 9.57 -4.44 4.42
C PHE A 26 9.10 -3.10 3.87
N GLY A 27 8.63 -2.21 4.76
CA GLY A 27 8.24 -0.84 4.40
C GLY A 27 9.45 0.06 4.17
N THR A 28 9.46 0.78 3.05
CA THR A 28 10.47 1.79 2.76
C THR A 28 10.27 3.04 3.63
N TYR A 29 11.22 3.97 3.58
CA TYR A 29 11.14 5.20 4.35
C TYR A 29 10.18 6.20 3.70
N ASP A 30 9.36 6.85 4.50
CA ASP A 30 8.54 7.98 4.10
C ASP A 30 9.02 9.24 4.83
N SER A 31 9.62 10.16 4.09
CA SER A 31 10.05 11.45 4.65
C SER A 31 8.89 12.40 4.92
N TRP A 32 7.70 12.09 4.36
CA TRP A 32 6.54 12.96 4.34
C TRP A 32 6.74 14.28 3.59
N CYS A 33 7.91 14.91 3.68
CA CYS A 33 8.13 16.27 3.17
C CYS A 33 8.63 16.32 1.71
N HIS A 34 9.50 15.39 1.29
CA HIS A 34 10.15 15.50 -0.01
C HIS A 34 9.21 15.18 -1.18
N TRP A 35 8.55 14.05 -1.15
CA TRP A 35 7.66 13.66 -2.24
C TRP A 35 6.34 14.46 -2.27
N HIS A 36 5.92 15.07 -1.13
CA HIS A 36 4.79 16.01 -1.09
C HIS A 36 5.15 17.39 -1.67
N SER A 37 6.39 17.82 -1.56
CA SER A 37 6.89 19.11 -2.08
C SER A 37 7.47 19.03 -3.50
N ASP A 38 7.13 18.00 -4.26
CA ASP A 38 7.60 17.74 -5.63
C ASP A 38 9.14 17.61 -5.76
N HIS A 39 9.77 17.08 -4.71
CA HIS A 39 11.19 16.71 -4.70
C HIS A 39 11.38 15.18 -4.60
N PRO A 40 10.81 14.40 -5.54
CA PRO A 40 10.85 12.92 -5.48
C PRO A 40 12.27 12.38 -5.59
N GLU A 41 13.21 13.14 -6.16
CA GLU A 41 14.63 12.79 -6.26
C GLU A 41 15.29 12.65 -4.88
N LYS A 42 14.94 13.49 -3.92
CA LYS A 42 15.45 13.38 -2.54
C LYS A 42 14.83 12.22 -1.78
N GLU A 43 13.56 11.98 -2.00
CA GLU A 43 12.86 10.81 -1.45
C GLU A 43 13.49 9.52 -1.97
N LEU A 44 13.77 9.47 -3.28
CA LEU A 44 14.42 8.34 -3.92
C LEU A 44 15.83 8.12 -3.34
N GLU A 45 16.66 9.16 -3.25
CA GLU A 45 18.03 9.08 -2.73
C GLU A 45 18.07 8.48 -1.31
N LEU A 46 17.19 8.94 -0.43
CA LEU A 46 17.09 8.41 0.94
C LEU A 46 16.65 6.94 0.94
N ASN A 47 15.68 6.60 0.11
CA ASN A 47 15.15 5.25 0.05
C ASN A 47 16.12 4.24 -0.58
N LEU A 48 16.95 4.65 -1.53
CA LEU A 48 18.02 3.79 -2.05
C LEU A 48 18.95 3.30 -0.94
N GLN A 49 19.36 4.22 -0.04
CA GLN A 49 20.19 3.86 1.12
C GLN A 49 19.45 2.92 2.08
N VAL A 50 18.16 3.18 2.34
CA VAL A 50 17.34 2.32 3.22
C VAL A 50 17.20 0.92 2.64
N VAL A 51 16.95 0.79 1.34
CA VAL A 51 16.78 -0.51 0.66
C VAL A 51 18.07 -1.32 0.70
N GLU A 52 19.21 -0.70 0.40
CA GLU A 52 20.51 -1.37 0.46
C GLU A 52 20.85 -1.83 1.89
N GLU A 53 20.68 -0.96 2.89
CA GLU A 53 20.93 -1.30 4.29
C GLU A 53 19.98 -2.39 4.79
N ALA A 54 18.69 -2.28 4.48
CA ALA A 54 17.70 -3.27 4.91
C ALA A 54 17.99 -4.64 4.31
N TRP A 55 18.32 -4.71 3.03
CA TRP A 55 18.65 -5.97 2.39
C TRP A 55 19.95 -6.59 2.94
N LEU A 56 20.99 -5.77 3.14
CA LEU A 56 22.24 -6.22 3.72
C LEU A 56 22.05 -6.81 5.13
N ARG A 57 21.18 -6.20 5.94
CA ARG A 57 20.93 -6.63 7.32
C ARG A 57 19.96 -7.78 7.42
N TYR A 58 18.90 -7.76 6.65
CA TYR A 58 17.73 -8.61 6.87
C TYR A 58 17.38 -9.55 5.72
N GLY A 59 18.02 -9.41 4.55
CA GLY A 59 17.72 -10.21 3.37
C GLY A 59 18.01 -11.71 3.50
N HIS A 60 18.65 -12.13 4.61
CA HIS A 60 18.89 -13.54 4.92
C HIS A 60 17.67 -14.26 5.53
N HIS A 61 16.66 -13.54 6.00
CA HIS A 61 15.45 -14.11 6.54
C HIS A 61 14.55 -14.70 5.46
N LYS A 62 14.04 -15.92 5.68
CA LYS A 62 13.10 -16.59 4.76
C LYS A 62 11.75 -15.89 4.69
N SER A 63 11.37 -15.21 5.77
CA SER A 63 10.15 -14.43 5.88
C SER A 63 10.19 -13.13 5.10
N PHE A 64 11.37 -12.59 4.76
CA PHE A 64 11.48 -11.38 3.96
C PHE A 64 10.97 -11.67 2.54
N ALA A 65 9.71 -11.31 2.28
CA ALA A 65 8.97 -11.79 1.11
C ALA A 65 8.66 -10.69 0.08
N GLY A 66 9.01 -9.44 0.36
CA GLY A 66 8.76 -8.34 -0.55
C GLY A 66 8.98 -6.97 0.08
N TRP A 67 8.73 -5.95 -0.71
CA TRP A 67 8.89 -4.55 -0.36
C TRP A 67 7.55 -3.83 -0.38
N TYR A 68 7.34 -2.91 0.54
CA TYR A 68 6.21 -1.99 0.56
C TYR A 68 6.71 -0.56 0.37
N LEU A 69 6.34 0.08 -0.74
CA LEU A 69 6.64 1.50 -0.94
C LEU A 69 5.67 2.34 -0.14
N SER A 70 6.21 3.05 0.86
CA SER A 70 5.43 3.66 1.95
C SER A 70 4.73 4.97 1.58
N GLN A 71 4.97 5.53 0.39
CA GLN A 71 4.33 6.77 -0.07
C GLN A 71 2.89 6.47 -0.49
N GLU A 72 1.93 6.85 0.35
CA GLU A 72 0.50 6.57 0.12
C GLU A 72 -0.16 7.75 -0.58
N ILE A 73 -0.48 7.59 -1.86
CA ILE A 73 -1.17 8.59 -2.66
C ILE A 73 -2.63 8.22 -2.88
N SER A 74 -3.48 9.22 -3.06
CA SER A 74 -4.87 9.05 -3.48
C SER A 74 -5.10 9.40 -4.95
N ARG A 75 -4.26 10.28 -5.51
CA ARG A 75 -4.34 10.81 -6.87
C ARG A 75 -3.09 10.49 -7.67
N GLY A 76 -3.25 10.20 -8.94
CA GLY A 76 -2.14 9.99 -9.87
C GLY A 76 -1.24 11.23 -10.02
N ARG A 77 0.07 11.09 -9.77
CA ARG A 77 1.08 12.14 -9.96
C ARG A 77 2.31 11.57 -10.65
N LYS A 78 2.75 12.22 -11.73
CA LYS A 78 3.91 11.77 -12.53
C LYS A 78 5.21 11.72 -11.73
N SER A 79 5.41 12.66 -10.79
CA SER A 79 6.57 12.67 -9.90
C SER A 79 6.61 11.41 -9.03
N VAL A 80 5.47 11.01 -8.47
CA VAL A 80 5.36 9.79 -7.66
C VAL A 80 5.41 8.52 -8.52
N ALA A 81 4.88 8.55 -9.74
CA ALA A 81 5.04 7.43 -10.67
C ALA A 81 6.51 7.14 -10.97
N THR A 82 7.32 8.19 -11.17
CA THR A 82 8.77 8.05 -11.34
C THR A 82 9.41 7.46 -10.09
N LEU A 83 9.06 7.96 -8.91
CA LEU A 83 9.55 7.43 -7.63
C LEU A 83 9.23 5.94 -7.48
N TYR A 84 7.97 5.54 -7.66
CA TYR A 84 7.54 4.14 -7.55
C TYR A 84 8.28 3.22 -8.53
N ARG A 85 8.44 3.67 -9.78
CA ARG A 85 9.14 2.90 -10.80
C ARG A 85 10.61 2.69 -10.45
N GLU A 86 11.34 3.76 -10.15
CA GLU A 86 12.78 3.70 -9.91
C GLU A 86 13.09 3.00 -8.58
N LEU A 87 12.36 3.34 -7.52
CA LEU A 87 12.54 2.68 -6.22
C LEU A 87 12.15 1.19 -6.29
N GLY A 88 11.05 0.87 -6.96
CA GLY A 88 10.63 -0.52 -7.13
C GLY A 88 11.63 -1.35 -7.93
N ARG A 89 12.24 -0.79 -8.98
CA ARG A 89 13.33 -1.44 -9.72
C ARG A 89 14.54 -1.71 -8.83
N CYS A 90 14.94 -0.72 -8.03
CA CYS A 90 16.04 -0.89 -7.09
C CYS A 90 15.74 -1.99 -6.06
N CYS A 91 14.55 -2.00 -5.48
CA CYS A 91 14.09 -3.05 -4.57
C CYS A 91 14.24 -4.46 -5.19
N LYS A 92 13.80 -4.61 -6.43
CA LYS A 92 13.91 -5.89 -7.17
C LYS A 92 15.37 -6.25 -7.45
N GLU A 93 16.18 -5.30 -7.91
CA GLU A 93 17.57 -5.52 -8.24
C GLU A 93 18.37 -5.99 -7.03
N VAL A 94 18.25 -5.29 -5.90
CA VAL A 94 18.95 -5.60 -4.66
C VAL A 94 18.53 -6.96 -4.10
N SER A 95 17.25 -7.33 -4.20
CA SER A 95 16.69 -8.55 -3.58
C SER A 95 16.56 -9.75 -4.53
N GLY A 96 17.08 -9.64 -5.75
CA GLY A 96 16.96 -10.75 -6.73
C GLY A 96 15.54 -10.98 -7.23
N GLY A 97 14.71 -9.94 -7.25
CA GLY A 97 13.37 -9.98 -7.85
C GLY A 97 12.20 -10.15 -6.88
N LEU A 98 12.38 -9.86 -5.58
CA LEU A 98 11.26 -9.86 -4.63
C LEU A 98 10.17 -8.85 -5.03
N PRO A 99 8.89 -9.18 -4.82
CA PRO A 99 7.78 -8.34 -5.26
C PRO A 99 7.70 -7.02 -4.51
N VAL A 100 7.18 -6.01 -5.21
CA VAL A 100 6.99 -4.65 -4.72
C VAL A 100 5.49 -4.34 -4.65
N LEU A 101 5.05 -3.91 -3.46
CA LEU A 101 3.67 -3.57 -3.12
C LEU A 101 3.54 -2.05 -2.94
N ILE A 102 2.44 -1.47 -3.41
CA ILE A 102 1.95 -0.14 -3.05
C ILE A 102 0.55 -0.23 -2.46
N SER A 103 0.19 0.70 -1.56
CA SER A 103 -1.15 0.75 -0.97
C SER A 103 -1.76 2.16 -1.05
N PRO A 104 -2.18 2.59 -2.24
CA PRO A 104 -2.80 3.90 -2.43
C PRO A 104 -4.22 3.96 -1.86
N LEU A 105 -4.70 5.19 -1.57
CA LEU A 105 -6.07 5.43 -1.12
C LEU A 105 -7.04 5.55 -2.30
N ILE A 106 -8.28 5.17 -2.06
CA ILE A 106 -9.40 5.53 -2.93
C ILE A 106 -10.01 6.81 -2.40
N ASP A 107 -10.08 7.87 -3.21
CA ASP A 107 -10.73 9.14 -2.85
C ASP A 107 -12.24 9.06 -3.07
N GLY A 108 -12.91 8.24 -2.26
CA GLY A 108 -14.37 8.12 -2.25
C GLY A 108 -15.07 9.28 -1.51
N VAL A 109 -16.40 9.23 -1.44
CA VAL A 109 -17.20 10.32 -0.89
C VAL A 109 -17.01 10.58 0.60
N LYS A 110 -16.42 9.65 1.35
CA LYS A 110 -16.11 9.82 2.79
C LYS A 110 -14.95 10.78 3.04
N GLU A 111 -14.03 10.92 2.09
CA GLU A 111 -12.87 11.81 2.31
C GLU A 111 -13.30 13.25 2.52
N ASN A 112 -13.84 13.81 1.51
CA ASN A 112 -14.48 15.13 1.53
C ASN A 112 -15.24 15.27 0.22
N ARG A 113 -16.54 15.57 0.28
CA ARG A 113 -17.38 15.74 -0.92
C ARG A 113 -16.80 16.69 -1.98
N LYS A 114 -15.93 17.63 -1.58
CA LYS A 114 -15.24 18.54 -2.51
C LYS A 114 -13.96 17.96 -3.11
N GLN A 115 -13.45 16.88 -2.56
CA GLN A 115 -12.18 16.24 -2.97
C GLN A 115 -12.40 14.83 -3.50
N SER A 116 -13.61 14.26 -3.31
CA SER A 116 -13.94 12.95 -3.88
C SER A 116 -13.77 12.97 -5.40
N VAL A 117 -13.25 11.90 -5.92
CA VAL A 117 -12.98 11.72 -7.35
C VAL A 117 -14.08 10.88 -7.95
N SER A 118 -14.57 11.24 -9.14
CA SER A 118 -15.50 10.38 -9.85
C SER A 118 -14.82 9.04 -10.22
N LEU A 119 -15.62 7.99 -10.36
CA LEU A 119 -15.09 6.68 -10.76
C LEU A 119 -14.35 6.75 -12.12
N GLU A 120 -14.85 7.59 -13.06
CA GLU A 120 -14.24 7.80 -14.36
C GLU A 120 -12.88 8.52 -14.27
N ASP A 121 -12.78 9.54 -13.41
CA ASP A 121 -11.52 10.23 -13.17
C ASP A 121 -10.51 9.33 -12.47
N HIS A 122 -10.94 8.57 -11.47
CA HIS A 122 -10.13 7.56 -10.82
C HIS A 122 -9.59 6.53 -11.82
N GLN A 123 -10.47 5.99 -12.66
CA GLN A 123 -10.09 5.04 -13.72
C GLN A 123 -9.04 5.63 -14.67
N ARG A 124 -9.25 6.86 -15.14
CA ARG A 124 -8.33 7.54 -16.06
C ARG A 124 -6.96 7.76 -15.43
N GLU A 125 -6.94 8.28 -14.18
CA GLU A 125 -5.67 8.58 -13.48
C GLU A 125 -4.87 7.32 -13.17
N TRP A 126 -5.53 6.27 -12.71
CA TRP A 126 -4.86 5.01 -12.39
C TRP A 126 -4.50 4.19 -13.62
N ASP A 127 -5.21 4.36 -14.74
CA ASP A 127 -4.77 3.82 -16.03
C ASP A 127 -3.43 4.43 -16.47
N GLU A 128 -3.29 5.75 -16.36
CA GLU A 128 -2.01 6.44 -16.62
C GLU A 128 -0.93 6.00 -15.62
N MET A 129 -1.24 5.97 -14.31
CA MET A 129 -0.30 5.56 -13.27
C MET A 129 0.25 4.15 -13.52
N PHE A 130 -0.62 3.16 -13.70
CA PHE A 130 -0.19 1.77 -13.91
C PHE A 130 0.65 1.60 -15.17
N SER A 131 0.35 2.34 -16.24
CA SER A 131 1.16 2.33 -17.45
C SER A 131 2.62 2.76 -17.18
N LEU A 132 2.82 3.66 -16.23
CA LEU A 132 4.14 4.23 -15.88
C LEU A 132 4.91 3.40 -14.85
N ILE A 133 4.21 2.68 -13.95
CA ILE A 133 4.83 2.01 -12.79
C ILE A 133 4.95 0.49 -12.93
N ARG A 134 4.33 -0.14 -13.92
CA ARG A 134 4.24 -1.60 -14.09
C ARG A 134 5.57 -2.35 -14.06
N ASP A 135 6.68 -1.68 -14.41
CA ASP A 135 8.00 -2.30 -14.37
C ASP A 135 8.63 -2.29 -12.97
N GLY A 136 8.14 -1.42 -12.08
CA GLY A 136 8.63 -1.26 -10.71
C GLY A 136 7.70 -1.86 -9.66
N VAL A 137 6.40 -2.00 -9.93
CA VAL A 137 5.38 -2.42 -8.97
C VAL A 137 4.72 -3.71 -9.43
N ASP A 138 4.64 -4.69 -8.55
CA ASP A 138 4.04 -6.01 -8.83
C ASP A 138 2.64 -6.16 -8.25
N THR A 139 2.35 -5.42 -7.16
CA THR A 139 1.11 -5.56 -6.42
C THR A 139 0.57 -4.20 -5.99
N VAL A 140 -0.74 -4.02 -6.11
CA VAL A 140 -1.46 -2.86 -5.57
C VAL A 140 -2.54 -3.32 -4.61
N ALA A 141 -2.64 -2.66 -3.44
CA ALA A 141 -3.66 -2.91 -2.43
C ALA A 141 -4.35 -1.58 -2.07
N PHE A 142 -5.42 -1.23 -2.77
CA PHE A 142 -6.11 0.03 -2.50
C PHE A 142 -6.77 0.04 -1.13
N GLN A 143 -6.57 1.13 -0.37
CA GLN A 143 -7.19 1.40 0.92
C GLN A 143 -8.63 1.88 0.70
N ASP A 144 -9.59 1.25 1.35
CA ASP A 144 -11.03 1.46 1.13
C ASP A 144 -11.72 2.36 2.17
N GLY A 145 -10.97 2.93 3.12
CA GLY A 145 -11.52 3.68 4.23
C GLY A 145 -12.28 4.96 3.87
N HIS A 146 -12.02 5.53 2.70
CA HIS A 146 -12.72 6.73 2.21
C HIS A 146 -13.91 6.40 1.29
N CYS A 147 -14.21 5.10 1.08
CA CYS A 147 -15.36 4.67 0.28
C CYS A 147 -16.62 4.46 1.13
N GLU A 148 -17.74 4.90 0.60
CA GLU A 148 -19.04 4.45 1.08
C GLU A 148 -19.40 3.08 0.51
N PHE A 149 -20.27 2.33 1.21
CA PHE A 149 -20.62 0.97 0.80
C PHE A 149 -21.26 0.88 -0.59
N HIS A 150 -22.00 1.93 -1.00
CA HIS A 150 -22.67 1.95 -2.29
C HIS A 150 -21.72 2.13 -3.49
N GLU A 151 -20.55 2.69 -3.29
CA GLU A 151 -19.55 2.93 -4.34
C GLU A 151 -18.39 1.93 -4.34
N LEU A 152 -18.16 1.23 -3.20
CA LEU A 152 -16.99 0.39 -2.99
C LEU A 152 -16.83 -0.71 -4.05
N SER A 153 -17.93 -1.37 -4.42
CA SER A 153 -17.88 -2.47 -5.39
C SER A 153 -17.40 -2.02 -6.76
N ASP A 154 -17.79 -0.82 -7.18
CA ASP A 154 -17.41 -0.24 -8.48
C ASP A 154 -15.93 0.12 -8.50
N TYR A 155 -15.41 0.74 -7.44
CA TYR A 155 -13.97 1.01 -7.30
C TYR A 155 -13.14 -0.28 -7.29
N LEU A 156 -13.55 -1.30 -6.55
CA LEU A 156 -12.84 -2.58 -6.51
C LEU A 156 -12.80 -3.25 -7.89
N ALA A 157 -13.91 -3.23 -8.62
CA ALA A 157 -13.98 -3.79 -9.97
C ALA A 157 -13.06 -3.05 -10.96
N VAL A 158 -13.09 -1.72 -10.94
CA VAL A 158 -12.23 -0.87 -11.78
C VAL A 158 -10.75 -1.09 -11.44
N ASN A 159 -10.39 -1.06 -10.15
CA ASN A 159 -9.01 -1.26 -9.71
C ASN A 159 -8.46 -2.62 -10.15
N ARG A 160 -9.27 -3.68 -10.01
CA ARG A 160 -8.87 -5.01 -10.46
C ARG A 160 -8.68 -5.07 -11.98
N GLN A 161 -9.61 -4.52 -12.76
CA GLN A 161 -9.51 -4.51 -14.22
C GLN A 161 -8.27 -3.76 -14.72
N LEU A 162 -7.98 -2.61 -14.11
CA LEU A 162 -6.80 -1.81 -14.45
C LEU A 162 -5.50 -2.55 -14.08
N ALA A 163 -5.42 -3.10 -12.88
CA ALA A 163 -4.25 -3.86 -12.46
C ALA A 163 -3.99 -5.06 -13.40
N GLU A 164 -5.04 -5.82 -13.74
CA GLU A 164 -4.96 -6.95 -14.68
C GLU A 164 -4.47 -6.52 -16.07
N LYS A 165 -4.93 -5.37 -16.58
CA LYS A 165 -4.49 -4.81 -17.86
C LYS A 165 -2.97 -4.59 -17.93
N TYR A 166 -2.35 -4.24 -16.82
CA TYR A 166 -0.92 -3.95 -16.74
C TYR A 166 -0.08 -5.07 -16.11
N GLY A 167 -0.70 -6.22 -15.79
CA GLY A 167 -0.01 -7.35 -15.18
C GLY A 167 0.37 -7.14 -13.72
N ILE A 168 -0.32 -6.22 -13.03
CA ILE A 168 -0.15 -5.93 -11.61
C ILE A 168 -1.16 -6.77 -10.81
N GLU A 169 -0.73 -7.44 -9.74
CA GLU A 169 -1.64 -8.17 -8.86
C GLU A 169 -2.48 -7.19 -8.03
N CYS A 170 -3.80 -7.36 -8.02
CA CYS A 170 -4.70 -6.51 -7.25
C CYS A 170 -5.11 -7.19 -5.94
N TRP A 171 -4.75 -6.59 -4.81
CA TRP A 171 -5.24 -6.90 -3.48
C TRP A 171 -6.18 -5.80 -3.01
N SER A 172 -6.85 -5.99 -1.87
CA SER A 172 -7.61 -4.95 -1.19
C SER A 172 -7.01 -4.70 0.20
N ASN A 173 -6.76 -3.44 0.53
CA ASN A 173 -6.48 -3.03 1.89
C ASN A 173 -7.81 -2.64 2.54
N CYS A 174 -8.42 -3.64 3.20
CA CYS A 174 -9.71 -3.53 3.84
C CYS A 174 -9.52 -2.97 5.26
N GLU A 175 -9.67 -1.66 5.42
CA GLU A 175 -9.48 -1.02 6.72
C GLU A 175 -10.48 -1.53 7.75
N SER A 176 -9.99 -1.91 8.93
CA SER A 176 -10.75 -2.47 10.04
C SER A 176 -11.26 -1.43 11.04
N PHE A 177 -11.33 -0.18 10.62
CA PHE A 177 -11.90 0.93 11.36
C PHE A 177 -12.86 1.74 10.50
N ASP A 178 -13.73 2.51 11.17
CA ASP A 178 -14.61 3.48 10.52
C ASP A 178 -14.02 4.89 10.58
N ARG A 179 -14.18 5.63 9.49
CA ARG A 179 -13.80 7.05 9.40
C ARG A 179 -14.99 7.99 9.63
N ASP A 180 -16.05 7.48 10.28
CA ASP A 180 -17.26 8.25 10.52
C ASP A 180 -17.06 9.36 11.57
N MET A 181 -17.59 10.55 11.27
CA MET A 181 -17.58 11.67 12.21
C MET A 181 -18.65 11.48 13.32
N PRO A 182 -18.45 12.05 14.51
CA PRO A 182 -17.35 12.96 14.94
C PRO A 182 -16.13 12.25 15.47
N ILE A 183 -16.20 10.96 15.71
CA ILE A 183 -15.09 10.17 16.24
C ILE A 183 -14.50 9.36 15.09
N ARG A 184 -13.25 9.64 14.73
CA ARG A 184 -12.53 8.92 13.70
C ARG A 184 -11.84 7.68 14.25
N PHE A 185 -11.64 6.67 13.39
CA PHE A 185 -10.88 5.48 13.69
C PHE A 185 -11.46 4.62 14.82
N LEU A 186 -12.79 4.52 14.88
CA LEU A 186 -13.44 3.50 15.68
C LEU A 186 -13.30 2.12 15.04
N PRO A 187 -13.17 1.04 15.83
CA PRO A 187 -13.25 -0.31 15.30
C PRO A 187 -14.51 -0.49 14.45
N ILE A 188 -14.35 -1.06 13.26
CA ILE A 188 -15.47 -1.28 12.35
C ILE A 188 -16.40 -2.35 12.91
N LYS A 189 -17.71 -2.17 12.78
CA LYS A 189 -18.67 -3.22 13.09
C LYS A 189 -18.50 -4.41 12.17
N TRP A 190 -18.61 -5.64 12.71
CA TRP A 190 -18.41 -6.86 11.94
C TRP A 190 -19.29 -6.95 10.68
N GLU A 191 -20.53 -6.48 10.73
CA GLU A 191 -21.44 -6.47 9.57
C GLU A 191 -20.88 -5.62 8.43
N LYS A 192 -20.29 -4.48 8.75
CA LYS A 192 -19.64 -3.58 7.79
C LYS A 192 -18.36 -4.22 7.22
N MET A 193 -17.52 -4.80 8.09
CA MET A 193 -16.31 -5.51 7.68
C MET A 193 -16.65 -6.66 6.75
N ARG A 194 -17.65 -7.46 7.10
CA ARG A 194 -18.12 -8.58 6.28
C ARG A 194 -18.63 -8.12 4.91
N PHE A 195 -19.28 -6.96 4.83
CA PHE A 195 -19.70 -6.39 3.55
C PHE A 195 -18.48 -6.06 2.67
N LYS A 196 -17.47 -5.38 3.23
CA LYS A 196 -16.24 -5.02 2.51
C LYS A 196 -15.50 -6.26 1.99
N LEU A 197 -15.35 -7.28 2.82
CA LEU A 197 -14.72 -8.56 2.44
C LEU A 197 -15.47 -9.24 1.29
N ARG A 198 -16.82 -9.27 1.34
CA ARG A 198 -17.64 -9.83 0.27
C ARG A 198 -17.57 -9.01 -1.03
N ALA A 199 -17.50 -7.69 -0.93
CA ALA A 199 -17.33 -6.83 -2.09
C ALA A 199 -15.97 -7.09 -2.77
N ALA A 200 -14.90 -7.25 -2.01
CA ALA A 200 -13.58 -7.61 -2.53
C ALA A 200 -13.60 -9.01 -3.20
N GLU A 201 -14.21 -10.01 -2.56
CA GLU A 201 -14.38 -11.36 -3.14
C GLU A 201 -15.17 -11.31 -4.44
N ALA A 202 -16.30 -10.61 -4.47
CA ALA A 202 -17.16 -10.47 -5.65
C ALA A 202 -16.45 -9.76 -6.81
N ALA A 203 -15.58 -8.80 -6.53
CA ALA A 203 -14.72 -8.15 -7.51
C ALA A 203 -13.59 -9.07 -8.01
N GLY A 204 -13.42 -10.27 -7.45
CA GLY A 204 -12.37 -11.22 -7.80
C GLY A 204 -11.00 -10.88 -7.22
N VAL A 205 -10.94 -10.07 -6.17
CA VAL A 205 -9.72 -9.81 -5.41
C VAL A 205 -9.33 -11.07 -4.64
N ARG A 206 -8.10 -11.54 -4.84
CA ARG A 206 -7.65 -12.83 -4.29
C ARG A 206 -7.04 -12.72 -2.90
N LYS A 207 -6.57 -11.55 -2.50
CA LYS A 207 -5.94 -11.33 -1.21
C LYS A 207 -6.41 -10.02 -0.60
N VAL A 208 -6.66 -10.08 0.69
CA VAL A 208 -7.03 -8.93 1.50
C VAL A 208 -5.97 -8.75 2.58
N ILE A 209 -5.52 -7.52 2.76
CA ILE A 209 -4.77 -7.07 3.93
C ILE A 209 -5.67 -6.15 4.74
N THR A 210 -5.43 -6.04 6.04
CA THR A 210 -6.22 -5.17 6.92
C THR A 210 -5.31 -4.26 7.72
N PHE A 211 -5.69 -3.04 7.86
CA PHE A 211 -5.10 -2.11 8.79
C PHE A 211 -6.13 -1.79 9.88
N GLU A 212 -5.93 -2.22 11.10
CA GLU A 212 -4.93 -3.18 11.55
C GLU A 212 -5.52 -4.05 12.67
N PHE A 213 -4.92 -5.19 12.90
CA PHE A 213 -5.48 -6.20 13.82
C PHE A 213 -5.42 -5.76 15.29
N SER A 214 -4.27 -5.24 15.73
CA SER A 214 -4.00 -5.02 17.15
C SER A 214 -4.91 -3.98 17.83
N HIS A 215 -5.35 -2.95 17.08
CA HIS A 215 -6.17 -1.87 17.63
C HIS A 215 -7.66 -2.00 17.31
N PHE A 216 -8.01 -2.64 16.21
CA PHE A 216 -9.37 -2.58 15.67
C PHE A 216 -10.09 -3.92 15.56
N MET A 217 -9.43 -5.03 15.80
CA MET A 217 -9.99 -6.37 15.65
C MET A 217 -9.93 -7.22 16.93
N SER A 218 -9.68 -6.60 18.11
CA SER A 218 -9.60 -7.28 19.40
C SER A 218 -10.97 -7.50 20.02
#